data_7268af54a6d3f7483f8e701ddae80d60
#
_entry.id   7268af54a6d3f7483f8e701ddae80d60
#
_cell.length_a   1.000
_cell.length_b   1.000
_cell.length_c   1.000
_cell.angle_alpha   90.00
_cell.angle_beta   90.00
_cell.angle_gamma   90.00
#
_symmetry.space_group_name_H-M   'P 1'
#
loop_
_entity.id
_entity.type
_entity.pdbx_description
1 polymer ?
#
loop_
_entity_poly.entity_id
_entity_poly.type
_entity_poly.pdbx_seq_one_letter_code
_entity_poly.pdbx_strand_id
1 'polypeptide(L)'
;MLCFKEIDYFCNMKTKSEYIELIENQEDELRRGFGVRSLRLFGSVSRDEQTEGSDVDVCVEMEPQAYLMVRLKRFLERLLGCSVDVVRMHKHMNPYLLQEINRDGIYVIK
;
A
#
# COMPACT_ATOMS: atom_id res chain seq x y z
N MET A 1 -4.24 15.28 -24.55
CA MET A 1 -4.76 13.95 -24.24
C MET A 1 -3.68 12.89 -24.24
N LEU A 2 -2.87 12.84 -25.26
CA LEU A 2 -1.76 11.91 -25.31
C LEU A 2 -0.77 12.17 -24.19
N CYS A 3 -0.51 13.44 -23.91
CA CYS A 3 0.41 13.81 -22.83
C CYS A 3 -0.09 13.32 -21.48
N PHE A 4 -1.40 13.37 -21.29
CA PHE A 4 -2.00 12.89 -20.04
C PHE A 4 -1.69 11.41 -19.82
N LYS A 5 -1.83 10.61 -20.86
CA LYS A 5 -1.56 9.20 -20.79
C LYS A 5 -0.09 8.92 -20.53
N GLU A 6 0.78 9.71 -21.14
CA GLU A 6 2.22 9.59 -20.91
C GLU A 6 2.57 9.97 -19.49
N ILE A 7 1.93 10.99 -18.95
CA ILE A 7 2.14 11.39 -17.56
C ILE A 7 1.77 10.27 -16.63
N ASP A 8 0.64 9.61 -16.87
CA ASP A 8 0.22 8.47 -16.04
C ASP A 8 1.25 7.37 -16.07
N TYR A 9 1.83 7.12 -17.22
CA TYR A 9 2.85 6.09 -17.36
C TYR A 9 4.07 6.42 -16.50
N PHE A 10 4.54 7.66 -16.55
CA PHE A 10 5.69 8.07 -15.75
C PHE A 10 5.37 8.12 -14.26
N CYS A 11 4.12 8.40 -13.92
CA CYS A 11 3.70 8.46 -12.52
C CYS A 11 3.72 7.11 -11.84
N ASN A 12 3.90 6.01 -12.59
CA ASN A 12 4.01 4.69 -11.99
C ASN A 12 5.25 4.53 -11.12
N MET A 13 6.25 5.41 -11.33
CA MET A 13 7.43 5.41 -10.47
C MET A 13 7.38 6.60 -9.52
N LYS A 14 6.70 6.40 -8.40
CA LYS A 14 6.60 7.41 -7.37
C LYS A 14 7.66 7.20 -6.30
N THR A 15 7.98 8.26 -5.59
CA THR A 15 8.87 8.16 -4.43
C THR A 15 8.08 7.65 -3.23
N LYS A 16 8.81 7.21 -2.20
CA LYS A 16 8.19 6.80 -0.94
C LYS A 16 7.28 7.89 -0.40
N SER A 17 7.75 9.14 -0.40
CA SER A 17 6.98 10.27 0.12
C SER A 17 5.68 10.47 -0.65
N GLU A 18 5.71 10.29 -1.96
CA GLU A 18 4.51 10.42 -2.78
C GLU A 18 3.48 9.35 -2.48
N TYR A 19 3.93 8.11 -2.29
CA TYR A 19 3.03 7.03 -1.90
C TYR A 19 2.39 7.29 -0.54
N ILE A 20 3.19 7.72 0.42
CA ILE A 20 2.71 8.02 1.77
C ILE A 20 1.65 9.12 1.72
N GLU A 21 1.93 10.19 1.00
CA GLU A 21 1.00 11.32 0.90
C GLU A 21 -0.32 10.91 0.29
N LEU A 22 -0.29 10.13 -0.79
CA LEU A 22 -1.51 9.67 -1.45
C LEU A 22 -2.38 8.85 -0.51
N ILE A 23 -1.76 7.96 0.27
CA ILE A 23 -2.49 7.11 1.20
C ILE A 23 -3.03 7.93 2.37
N GLU A 24 -2.22 8.84 2.91
CA GLU A 24 -2.66 9.70 4.01
C GLU A 24 -3.87 10.54 3.63
N ASN A 25 -3.91 11.02 2.41
CA ASN A 25 -5.03 11.82 1.93
C ASN A 25 -6.32 11.03 1.87
N GLN A 26 -6.25 9.70 1.88
CA GLN A 26 -7.41 8.83 1.83
C GLN A 26 -7.67 8.12 3.16
N GLU A 27 -7.10 8.61 4.23
CA GLU A 27 -7.22 7.96 5.55
C GLU A 27 -8.67 7.75 5.96
N ASP A 28 -9.52 8.78 5.80
CA ASP A 28 -10.93 8.67 6.18
C ASP A 28 -11.63 7.56 5.40
N GLU A 29 -11.41 7.50 4.10
CA GLU A 29 -12.02 6.47 3.26
C GLU A 29 -11.53 5.08 3.67
N LEU A 30 -10.25 4.95 3.95
CA LEU A 30 -9.68 3.67 4.35
C LEU A 30 -10.25 3.21 5.69
N ARG A 31 -10.36 4.11 6.66
CA ARG A 31 -10.91 3.76 7.96
C ARG A 31 -12.39 3.45 7.92
N ARG A 32 -13.17 4.28 7.24
CA ARG A 32 -14.63 4.15 7.23
C ARG A 32 -15.11 3.16 6.17
N GLY A 33 -14.52 3.20 4.98
CA GLY A 33 -14.97 2.38 3.89
C GLY A 33 -14.48 0.95 3.94
N PHE A 34 -13.29 0.73 4.47
CA PHE A 34 -12.68 -0.60 4.51
C PHE A 34 -12.42 -1.13 5.91
N GLY A 35 -12.59 -0.28 6.92
CA GLY A 35 -12.33 -0.69 8.30
C GLY A 35 -10.86 -0.85 8.62
N VAL A 36 -9.99 -0.18 7.90
CA VAL A 36 -8.55 -0.22 8.15
C VAL A 36 -8.24 0.50 9.45
N ARG A 37 -7.61 -0.18 10.38
CA ARG A 37 -7.21 0.40 11.66
C ARG A 37 -5.80 0.96 11.60
N SER A 38 -4.92 0.29 10.86
CA SER A 38 -3.57 0.79 10.64
C SER A 38 -3.09 0.30 9.29
N LEU A 39 -2.14 1.03 8.72
CA LEU A 39 -1.53 0.67 7.44
C LEU A 39 -0.05 1.02 7.49
N ARG A 40 0.78 0.05 7.14
CA ARG A 40 2.22 0.24 7.03
C ARG A 40 2.67 -0.04 5.61
N LEU A 41 3.62 0.76 5.12
CA LEU A 41 4.35 0.44 3.91
C LEU A 41 5.59 -0.36 4.30
N PHE A 42 5.90 -1.40 3.55
CA PHE A 42 7.13 -2.16 3.78
C PHE A 42 7.71 -2.58 2.42
N GLY A 43 8.80 -3.36 2.45
CA GLY A 43 9.44 -3.80 1.24
C GLY A 43 10.25 -2.70 0.56
N SER A 44 10.43 -2.79 -0.75
CA SER A 44 11.30 -1.89 -1.48
C SER A 44 10.88 -0.43 -1.40
N VAL A 45 9.58 -0.17 -1.40
CA VAL A 45 9.08 1.22 -1.33
C VAL A 45 9.45 1.86 0.00
N SER A 46 9.37 1.10 1.10
CA SER A 46 9.72 1.65 2.41
C SER A 46 11.20 2.01 2.51
N ARG A 47 12.04 1.34 1.74
CA ARG A 47 13.48 1.62 1.68
C ARG A 47 13.82 2.62 0.57
N ASP A 48 12.80 3.10 -0.17
CA ASP A 48 12.97 3.99 -1.31
C ASP A 48 13.87 3.37 -2.38
N GLU A 49 13.75 2.05 -2.55
CA GLU A 49 14.53 1.27 -3.51
C GLU A 49 13.68 0.70 -4.64
N GLN A 50 12.47 1.22 -4.80
CA GLN A 50 11.56 0.74 -5.83
C GLN A 50 12.08 1.04 -7.24
N THR A 51 11.78 0.11 -8.14
CA THR A 51 12.13 0.26 -9.56
C THR A 51 10.84 0.18 -10.38
N GLU A 52 10.96 0.49 -11.65
CA GLU A 52 9.82 0.35 -12.56
C GLU A 52 9.33 -1.10 -12.51
N GLY A 53 8.04 -1.28 -12.28
CA GLY A 53 7.45 -2.60 -12.16
C GLY A 53 7.45 -3.19 -10.76
N SER A 54 8.03 -2.49 -9.78
CA SER A 54 7.97 -2.94 -8.39
C SER A 54 6.55 -2.84 -7.86
N ASP A 55 6.15 -3.83 -7.05
CA ASP A 55 4.88 -3.77 -6.34
C ASP A 55 5.03 -2.92 -5.08
N VAL A 56 3.95 -2.28 -4.68
CA VAL A 56 3.90 -1.60 -3.40
C VAL A 56 3.38 -2.58 -2.36
N ASP A 57 4.17 -2.83 -1.33
CA ASP A 57 3.79 -3.76 -0.27
C ASP A 57 3.21 -3.01 0.91
N VAL A 58 1.97 -3.35 1.28
CA VAL A 58 1.31 -2.73 2.43
C VAL A 58 0.84 -3.80 3.40
N CYS A 59 0.95 -3.49 4.68
CA CYS A 59 0.45 -4.35 5.75
C CYS A 59 -0.63 -3.60 6.50
N VAL A 60 -1.81 -4.19 6.60
CA VAL A 60 -2.97 -3.55 7.21
C VAL A 60 -3.49 -4.33 8.40
N GLU A 61 -4.08 -3.62 9.35
CA GLU A 61 -4.86 -4.22 10.42
C GLU A 61 -6.32 -3.91 10.14
N MET A 62 -7.09 -4.95 9.89
CA MET A 62 -8.52 -4.83 9.59
C MET A 62 -9.20 -6.19 9.79
N GLU A 63 -10.52 -6.19 9.72
CA GLU A 63 -11.27 -7.43 9.86
C GLU A 63 -10.91 -8.42 8.74
N PRO A 64 -10.88 -9.72 9.04
CA PRO A 64 -10.46 -10.75 8.07
C PRO A 64 -11.58 -11.10 7.10
N GLN A 65 -11.90 -10.19 6.21
CA GLN A 65 -12.92 -10.40 5.19
C GLN A 65 -12.29 -10.35 3.82
N ALA A 66 -12.29 -11.49 3.12
CA ALA A 66 -11.65 -11.58 1.80
C ALA A 66 -12.23 -10.56 0.82
N TYR A 67 -13.53 -10.34 0.87
CA TYR A 67 -14.19 -9.38 0.01
C TYR A 67 -13.62 -7.97 0.19
N LEU A 68 -13.46 -7.54 1.44
CA LEU A 68 -12.88 -6.22 1.74
C LEU A 68 -11.42 -6.14 1.33
N MET A 69 -10.68 -7.25 1.49
CA MET A 69 -9.28 -7.28 1.10
C MET A 69 -9.11 -7.06 -0.40
N VAL A 70 -9.95 -7.72 -1.20
CA VAL A 70 -9.89 -7.57 -2.65
C VAL A 70 -10.24 -6.14 -3.06
N ARG A 71 -11.27 -5.57 -2.44
CA ARG A 71 -11.67 -4.19 -2.74
C ARG A 71 -10.60 -3.20 -2.34
N LEU A 72 -9.97 -3.43 -1.19
CA LEU A 72 -8.89 -2.58 -0.71
C LEU A 72 -7.70 -2.60 -1.68
N LYS A 73 -7.33 -3.79 -2.12
CA LYS A 73 -6.24 -3.93 -3.09
C LYS A 73 -6.52 -3.12 -4.35
N ARG A 74 -7.71 -3.24 -4.89
CA ARG A 74 -8.08 -2.49 -6.10
C ARG A 74 -8.13 -0.99 -5.86
N PHE A 75 -8.63 -0.58 -4.71
CA PHE A 75 -8.67 0.82 -4.35
C PHE A 75 -7.25 1.41 -4.32
N LEU A 76 -6.33 0.71 -3.66
CA LEU A 76 -4.95 1.16 -3.56
C LEU A 76 -4.25 1.14 -4.91
N GLU A 77 -4.53 0.14 -5.74
CA GLU A 77 -3.93 0.09 -7.07
C GLU A 77 -4.35 1.27 -7.93
N ARG A 78 -5.60 1.67 -7.85
CA ARG A 78 -6.07 2.85 -8.57
C ARG A 78 -5.46 4.13 -8.01
N LEU A 79 -5.39 4.21 -6.69
CA LEU A 79 -4.85 5.38 -6.02
C LEU A 79 -3.37 5.57 -6.33
N LEU A 80 -2.60 4.50 -6.29
CA LEU A 80 -1.15 4.57 -6.42
C LEU A 80 -0.66 4.39 -7.87
N GLY A 81 -1.51 3.88 -8.75
CA GLY A 81 -1.17 3.71 -10.15
C GLY A 81 -0.22 2.57 -10.44
N CYS A 82 -0.18 1.57 -9.56
CA CYS A 82 0.70 0.42 -9.75
C CYS A 82 0.13 -0.79 -9.01
N SER A 83 0.76 -1.94 -9.17
CA SER A 83 0.36 -3.15 -8.46
C SER A 83 0.64 -2.99 -6.97
N VAL A 84 -0.30 -3.45 -6.16
CA VAL A 84 -0.21 -3.38 -4.70
C VAL A 84 -0.40 -4.77 -4.13
N ASP A 85 0.47 -5.14 -3.20
CA ASP A 85 0.38 -6.40 -2.48
C ASP A 85 -0.10 -6.09 -1.07
N VAL A 86 -1.30 -6.56 -0.72
CA VAL A 86 -1.91 -6.25 0.57
C VAL A 86 -1.80 -7.46 1.48
N VAL A 87 -1.15 -7.27 2.62
CA VAL A 87 -0.99 -8.29 3.65
C VAL A 87 -1.77 -7.84 4.88
N ARG A 88 -2.59 -8.75 5.43
CA ARG A 88 -3.32 -8.47 6.66
C ARG A 88 -2.53 -8.99 7.86
N MET A 89 -2.35 -8.14 8.85
CA MET A 89 -1.67 -8.52 10.08
C MET A 89 -2.52 -9.53 10.85
N HIS A 90 -1.93 -10.65 11.27
CA HIS A 90 -2.62 -11.65 12.09
C HIS A 90 -1.60 -12.50 12.86
N LYS A 91 -2.09 -13.33 13.78
CA LYS A 91 -1.23 -14.08 14.70
C LYS A 91 -0.39 -15.15 14.03
N HIS A 92 -0.86 -15.68 12.91
CA HIS A 92 -0.22 -16.84 12.28
C HIS A 92 0.55 -16.47 11.02
N MET A 93 1.08 -15.26 10.97
CA MET A 93 1.86 -14.80 9.83
C MET A 93 3.18 -15.56 9.74
N ASN A 94 3.68 -15.66 8.51
CA ASN A 94 5.01 -16.17 8.26
C ASN A 94 6.03 -15.35 9.06
N PRO A 95 6.88 -15.98 9.89
CA PRO A 95 7.83 -15.23 10.73
C PRO A 95 8.79 -14.34 9.94
N TYR A 96 9.19 -14.78 8.77
CA TYR A 96 10.11 -13.98 7.94
C TYR A 96 9.41 -12.73 7.41
N LEU A 97 8.16 -12.86 7.00
CA LEU A 97 7.38 -11.73 6.54
C LEU A 97 7.14 -10.74 7.67
N LEU A 98 6.79 -11.24 8.84
CA LEU A 98 6.58 -10.40 10.01
C LEU A 98 7.84 -9.64 10.39
N GLN A 99 8.98 -10.31 10.33
CA GLN A 99 10.26 -9.68 10.62
C GLN A 99 10.55 -8.55 9.62
N GLU A 100 10.28 -8.79 8.35
CA GLU A 100 10.47 -7.78 7.31
C GLU A 100 9.57 -6.57 7.54
N ILE A 101 8.31 -6.81 7.88
CA ILE A 101 7.36 -5.74 8.16
C ILE A 101 7.80 -4.92 9.36
N ASN A 102 8.26 -5.58 10.42
CA ASN A 102 8.70 -4.89 11.63
C ASN A 102 9.99 -4.11 11.41
N ARG A 103 10.87 -4.62 10.57
CA ARG A 103 12.13 -3.94 10.28
C ARG A 103 11.93 -2.74 9.38
N ASP A 104 11.16 -2.90 8.30
CA ASP A 104 11.04 -1.91 7.24
C ASP A 104 9.73 -1.13 7.27
N GLY A 105 8.77 -1.58 8.04
CA GLY A 105 7.42 -1.02 8.00
C GLY A 105 7.35 0.42 8.49
N ILE A 106 6.71 1.26 7.70
CA ILE A 106 6.49 2.66 8.03
C ILE A 106 4.99 2.88 8.17
N TYR A 107 4.56 3.31 9.35
CA TYR A 107 3.15 3.60 9.57
C TYR A 107 2.70 4.81 8.78
N VAL A 108 1.72 4.61 7.94
CA VAL A 108 1.07 5.69 7.21
C VAL A 108 -0.24 6.05 7.91
N ILE A 109 -0.94 5.04 8.41
CA ILE A 109 -2.16 5.21 9.21
C ILE A 109 -1.95 4.44 10.51
N LYS A 110 -2.19 5.11 11.61
CA LYS A 110 -2.04 4.49 12.93
C LYS A 110 -3.37 4.25 13.61
#